data_a35c084420bd2a10f08f839920aa4f87
#
_entry.id   a35c084420bd2a10f08f839920aa4f87
#
_cell.length_a   1.000
_cell.length_b   1.000
_cell.length_c   1.000
_cell.angle_alpha   90.00
_cell.angle_beta   90.00
_cell.angle_gamma   90.00
#
_symmetry.space_group_name_H-M   'P 1'
#
loop_
_entity.id
_entity.type
_entity.pdbx_description
1 polymer ?
#
loop_
_entity_poly.entity_id
_entity_poly.type
_entity_poly.pdbx_seq_one_letter_code
_entity_poly.pdbx_strand_id
1 'polypeptide(L)'
;MIKVESNSVMARVFLAFLTTAGIFYINIMPAVINGLKEGLQFSNQDAGFVSSANLYGAATGALLAVFLIKKIDWQRWSYALLIALIIIDFSCIYIETPEVMIMVRAVHGLVGGLLVGIGFAIISRTSEPDKTFGYLLLIQFGLGGLGIMCLPGLVPEYGSSVLFISLITFTVITLFMLPFLGEYPVPETTHDADHAPGIKKGYLALNLLTIFLFQAANMGLFAYMIGLGKVEGLTVDFMSSALGMASWVALIGTFIVIYVGTKYGRTKPLLIGILLTAVCSWLLHYSENGNVYLLANFVIGITWAYVLPYVFGICSELDKAGQMAAMGGFASKMGLASGPMIGAILLGDANYDLIIDIATIGLIGSAVVVFFPARFLDTKLS
;
A
#
# COMPACT_ATOMS: atom_id res chain seq x y z
N MET A 1 -28.49 1.35 -19.07
CA MET A 1 -28.27 1.81 -17.68
C MET A 1 -27.88 3.28 -17.72
N ILE A 2 -28.35 4.07 -16.75
CA ILE A 2 -27.94 5.48 -16.64
C ILE A 2 -26.51 5.49 -16.11
N LYS A 3 -25.56 5.96 -16.93
CA LYS A 3 -24.18 6.13 -16.52
C LYS A 3 -24.02 7.43 -15.74
N VAL A 4 -23.19 7.44 -14.69
CA VAL A 4 -22.82 8.67 -13.97
C VAL A 4 -21.92 9.52 -14.86
N GLU A 5 -21.99 10.82 -14.71
CA GLU A 5 -21.10 11.75 -15.41
C GLU A 5 -19.64 11.46 -15.01
N SER A 6 -18.73 11.32 -16.00
CA SER A 6 -17.37 10.79 -15.84
C SER A 6 -16.49 11.59 -14.86
N ASN A 7 -16.80 12.87 -14.61
CA ASN A 7 -16.06 13.73 -13.70
C ASN A 7 -16.84 14.10 -12.41
N SER A 8 -18.00 13.47 -12.18
CA SER A 8 -18.78 13.67 -10.96
C SER A 8 -18.07 13.07 -9.74
N VAL A 9 -18.46 13.53 -8.55
CA VAL A 9 -17.99 12.95 -7.27
C VAL A 9 -18.29 11.45 -7.22
N MET A 10 -19.47 11.04 -7.69
CA MET A 10 -19.88 9.63 -7.68
C MET A 10 -18.98 8.77 -8.58
N ALA A 11 -18.61 9.26 -9.79
CA ALA A 11 -17.69 8.56 -10.67
C ALA A 11 -16.30 8.41 -10.03
N ARG A 12 -15.81 9.44 -9.35
CA ARG A 12 -14.53 9.39 -8.61
C ARG A 12 -14.56 8.38 -7.48
N VAL A 13 -15.64 8.34 -6.71
CA VAL A 13 -15.84 7.33 -5.65
C VAL A 13 -15.85 5.93 -6.26
N PHE A 14 -16.58 5.69 -7.36
CA PHE A 14 -16.62 4.36 -7.99
C PHE A 14 -15.28 3.93 -8.56
N LEU A 15 -14.49 4.85 -9.14
CA LEU A 15 -13.11 4.57 -9.56
C LEU A 15 -12.19 4.28 -8.38
N ALA A 16 -12.39 4.97 -7.26
CA ALA A 16 -11.67 4.70 -6.02
C ALA A 16 -11.98 3.29 -5.49
N PHE A 17 -13.25 2.88 -5.47
CA PHE A 17 -13.66 1.52 -5.12
C PHE A 17 -13.03 0.48 -6.07
N LEU A 18 -13.12 0.70 -7.40
CA LEU A 18 -12.55 -0.19 -8.41
C LEU A 18 -11.06 -0.44 -8.16
N THR A 19 -10.31 0.63 -7.91
CA THR A 19 -8.88 0.53 -7.69
C THR A 19 -8.57 -0.11 -6.34
N THR A 20 -9.33 0.25 -5.29
CA THR A 20 -9.14 -0.28 -3.94
C THR A 20 -9.44 -1.78 -3.88
N ALA A 21 -10.41 -2.30 -4.65
CA ALA A 21 -10.72 -3.73 -4.66
C ALA A 21 -9.49 -4.60 -4.96
N GLY A 22 -8.57 -4.13 -5.82
CA GLY A 22 -7.33 -4.85 -6.13
C GLY A 22 -6.25 -4.79 -5.05
N ILE A 23 -6.34 -3.87 -4.08
CA ILE A 23 -5.32 -3.67 -3.03
C ILE A 23 -5.90 -3.63 -1.61
N PHE A 24 -7.18 -3.86 -1.42
CA PHE A 24 -7.82 -3.77 -0.10
C PHE A 24 -7.15 -4.69 0.93
N TYR A 25 -6.65 -5.84 0.49
CA TYR A 25 -5.86 -6.75 1.30
C TYR A 25 -4.68 -6.06 2.02
N ILE A 26 -3.98 -5.16 1.34
CA ILE A 26 -2.84 -4.42 1.91
C ILE A 26 -3.30 -3.52 3.06
N ASN A 27 -4.45 -2.89 2.88
CA ASN A 27 -4.97 -1.91 3.84
C ASN A 27 -5.39 -2.54 5.17
N ILE A 28 -5.73 -3.84 5.16
CA ILE A 28 -6.13 -4.60 6.34
C ILE A 28 -5.08 -5.64 6.77
N MET A 29 -3.82 -5.50 6.31
CA MET A 29 -2.75 -6.49 6.50
C MET A 29 -2.58 -6.99 7.95
N PRO A 30 -2.53 -6.11 8.98
CA PRO A 30 -2.39 -6.57 10.37
C PRO A 30 -3.54 -7.48 10.80
N ALA A 31 -4.77 -7.16 10.38
CA ALA A 31 -5.95 -7.99 10.66
C ALA A 31 -5.87 -9.35 9.96
N VAL A 32 -5.37 -9.37 8.72
CA VAL A 32 -5.21 -10.62 7.95
C VAL A 32 -4.17 -11.53 8.60
N ILE A 33 -2.98 -11.03 8.90
CA ILE A 33 -1.91 -11.84 9.53
C ILE A 33 -2.38 -12.37 10.89
N ASN A 34 -2.98 -11.49 11.70
CA ASN A 34 -3.54 -11.93 12.98
C ASN A 34 -4.63 -13.01 12.80
N GLY A 35 -5.54 -12.82 11.83
CA GLY A 35 -6.64 -13.75 11.60
C GLY A 35 -6.21 -15.09 11.00
N LEU A 36 -5.17 -15.14 10.17
CA LEU A 36 -4.57 -16.40 9.71
C LEU A 36 -3.95 -17.17 10.87
N LYS A 37 -3.28 -16.48 11.80
CA LYS A 37 -2.70 -17.08 13.00
C LYS A 37 -3.77 -17.60 13.97
N GLU A 38 -4.76 -16.80 14.28
CA GLU A 38 -5.81 -17.14 15.26
C GLU A 38 -6.82 -18.15 14.69
N GLY A 39 -7.24 -17.97 13.43
CA GLY A 39 -8.29 -18.74 12.82
C GLY A 39 -7.82 -20.04 12.16
N LEU A 40 -6.60 -20.07 11.58
CA LEU A 40 -6.03 -21.24 10.90
C LEU A 40 -4.80 -21.81 11.61
N GLN A 41 -4.38 -21.23 12.74
CA GLN A 41 -3.19 -21.64 13.51
C GLN A 41 -1.89 -21.61 12.67
N PHE A 42 -1.82 -20.71 11.68
CA PHE A 42 -0.62 -20.51 10.90
C PHE A 42 0.50 -19.93 11.78
N SER A 43 1.73 -20.35 11.52
CA SER A 43 2.90 -19.74 12.14
C SER A 43 3.05 -18.26 11.71
N ASN A 44 3.86 -17.50 12.43
CA ASN A 44 4.24 -16.15 12.00
C ASN A 44 4.84 -16.16 10.59
N GLN A 45 5.64 -17.18 10.30
CA GLN A 45 6.30 -17.35 9.01
C GLN A 45 5.30 -17.64 7.89
N ASP A 46 4.37 -18.54 8.10
CA ASP A 46 3.35 -18.89 7.10
C ASP A 46 2.45 -17.70 6.78
N ALA A 47 1.92 -17.03 7.80
CA ALA A 47 1.07 -15.85 7.61
C ALA A 47 1.80 -14.70 6.89
N GLY A 48 3.09 -14.51 7.18
CA GLY A 48 3.94 -13.55 6.48
C GLY A 48 4.21 -13.93 5.04
N PHE A 49 4.47 -15.20 4.75
CA PHE A 49 4.67 -15.67 3.37
C PHE A 49 3.39 -15.60 2.54
N VAL A 50 2.22 -15.93 3.11
CA VAL A 50 0.91 -15.75 2.49
C VAL A 50 0.71 -14.28 2.07
N SER A 51 1.01 -13.36 2.99
CA SER A 51 0.86 -11.92 2.75
C SER A 51 1.86 -11.41 1.70
N SER A 52 3.11 -11.81 1.79
CA SER A 52 4.13 -11.43 0.82
C SER A 52 3.86 -11.97 -0.57
N ALA A 53 3.39 -13.21 -0.68
CA ALA A 53 3.02 -13.82 -1.97
C ALA A 53 1.92 -13.00 -2.67
N ASN A 54 0.92 -12.55 -1.92
CA ASN A 54 -0.11 -11.64 -2.44
C ASN A 54 0.49 -10.33 -2.97
N LEU A 55 1.40 -9.72 -2.21
CA LEU A 55 2.02 -8.44 -2.58
C LEU A 55 2.96 -8.56 -3.78
N TYR A 56 3.77 -9.62 -3.87
CA TYR A 56 4.59 -9.89 -5.06
C TYR A 56 3.73 -10.15 -6.29
N GLY A 57 2.64 -10.90 -6.13
CA GLY A 57 1.63 -11.07 -7.18
C GLY A 57 1.08 -9.72 -7.63
N ALA A 58 0.70 -8.84 -6.68
CA ALA A 58 0.17 -7.52 -6.98
C ALA A 58 1.19 -6.60 -7.68
N ALA A 59 2.47 -6.68 -7.30
CA ALA A 59 3.53 -5.96 -7.99
C ALA A 59 3.66 -6.41 -9.46
N THR A 60 3.65 -7.72 -9.68
CA THR A 60 3.71 -8.33 -11.02
C THR A 60 2.49 -7.97 -11.86
N GLY A 61 1.29 -8.07 -11.28
CA GLY A 61 0.04 -7.72 -11.96
C GLY A 61 -0.01 -6.25 -12.36
N ALA A 62 0.38 -5.34 -11.47
CA ALA A 62 0.44 -3.92 -11.77
C ALA A 62 1.46 -3.58 -12.88
N LEU A 63 2.59 -4.27 -12.90
CA LEU A 63 3.57 -4.13 -13.98
C LEU A 63 3.00 -4.61 -15.32
N LEU A 64 2.34 -5.77 -15.34
CA LEU A 64 1.70 -6.31 -16.54
C LEU A 64 0.59 -5.38 -17.06
N ALA A 65 -0.17 -4.74 -16.18
CA ALA A 65 -1.21 -3.79 -16.57
C ALA A 65 -0.67 -2.64 -17.43
N VAL A 66 0.56 -2.16 -17.17
CA VAL A 66 1.20 -1.10 -17.96
C VAL A 66 1.31 -1.47 -19.45
N PHE A 67 1.58 -2.73 -19.74
CA PHE A 67 1.70 -3.21 -21.13
C PHE A 67 0.36 -3.55 -21.78
N LEU A 68 -0.65 -3.88 -20.95
CA LEU A 68 -1.94 -4.37 -21.45
C LEU A 68 -2.96 -3.25 -21.64
N ILE A 69 -2.93 -2.19 -20.81
CA ILE A 69 -4.00 -1.17 -20.70
C ILE A 69 -4.37 -0.45 -22.01
N LYS A 70 -3.42 -0.36 -22.95
CA LYS A 70 -3.65 0.25 -24.27
C LYS A 70 -4.36 -0.69 -25.25
N LYS A 71 -4.39 -1.99 -24.96
CA LYS A 71 -4.87 -3.06 -25.86
C LYS A 71 -6.19 -3.68 -25.41
N ILE A 72 -6.63 -3.40 -24.21
CA ILE A 72 -7.78 -4.06 -23.59
C ILE A 72 -8.97 -3.13 -23.41
N ASP A 73 -10.16 -3.69 -23.45
CA ASP A 73 -11.38 -3.04 -22.98
C ASP A 73 -11.35 -3.07 -21.44
N TRP A 74 -11.06 -1.94 -20.83
CA TRP A 74 -10.85 -1.83 -19.39
C TRP A 74 -12.11 -2.24 -18.59
N GLN A 75 -13.34 -1.97 -19.07
CA GLN A 75 -14.57 -2.35 -18.38
C GLN A 75 -14.73 -3.88 -18.36
N ARG A 76 -14.61 -4.53 -19.51
CA ARG A 76 -14.73 -5.99 -19.62
C ARG A 76 -13.66 -6.70 -18.78
N TRP A 77 -12.43 -6.23 -18.84
CA TRP A 77 -11.35 -6.78 -18.03
C TRP A 77 -11.59 -6.56 -16.54
N SER A 78 -12.09 -5.37 -16.13
CA SER A 78 -12.44 -5.12 -14.72
C SER A 78 -13.53 -6.07 -14.21
N TYR A 79 -14.58 -6.36 -15.02
CA TYR A 79 -15.58 -7.38 -14.67
C TYR A 79 -14.92 -8.76 -14.46
N ALA A 80 -14.12 -9.21 -15.40
CA ALA A 80 -13.46 -10.51 -15.32
C ALA A 80 -12.53 -10.61 -14.08
N LEU A 81 -11.75 -9.55 -13.81
CA LEU A 81 -10.84 -9.51 -12.68
C LEU A 81 -11.58 -9.46 -11.34
N LEU A 82 -12.66 -8.67 -11.21
CA LEU A 82 -13.48 -8.63 -10.00
C LEU A 82 -14.13 -9.99 -9.72
N ILE A 83 -14.68 -10.64 -10.74
CA ILE A 83 -15.25 -12.01 -10.61
C ILE A 83 -14.17 -13.00 -10.21
N ALA A 84 -12.98 -12.93 -10.81
CA ALA A 84 -11.86 -13.78 -10.44
C ALA A 84 -11.44 -13.57 -8.97
N LEU A 85 -11.36 -12.32 -8.49
CA LEU A 85 -11.06 -12.02 -7.08
C LEU A 85 -12.10 -12.65 -6.15
N ILE A 86 -13.41 -12.54 -6.45
CA ILE A 86 -14.48 -13.14 -5.66
C ILE A 86 -14.31 -14.67 -5.60
N ILE A 87 -14.04 -15.32 -6.74
CA ILE A 87 -13.87 -16.77 -6.81
C ILE A 87 -12.64 -17.22 -5.99
N ILE A 88 -11.52 -16.49 -6.12
CA ILE A 88 -10.29 -16.79 -5.39
C ILE A 88 -10.49 -16.59 -3.88
N ASP A 89 -11.08 -15.47 -3.45
CA ASP A 89 -11.34 -15.23 -2.03
C ASP A 89 -12.34 -16.25 -1.46
N PHE A 90 -13.35 -16.64 -2.23
CA PHE A 90 -14.28 -17.70 -1.83
C PHE A 90 -13.56 -19.05 -1.66
N SER A 91 -12.63 -19.39 -2.55
CA SER A 91 -11.83 -20.60 -2.41
C SER A 91 -10.95 -20.58 -1.16
N CYS A 92 -10.43 -19.39 -0.78
CA CYS A 92 -9.59 -19.23 0.42
C CYS A 92 -10.32 -19.59 1.73
N ILE A 93 -11.66 -19.51 1.76
CA ILE A 93 -12.46 -19.91 2.94
C ILE A 93 -12.26 -21.39 3.31
N TYR A 94 -11.95 -22.23 2.32
CA TYR A 94 -11.82 -23.68 2.48
C TYR A 94 -10.37 -24.16 2.49
N ILE A 95 -9.40 -23.24 2.41
CA ILE A 95 -7.98 -23.60 2.39
C ILE A 95 -7.42 -23.48 3.81
N GLU A 96 -6.95 -24.62 4.34
CA GLU A 96 -6.39 -24.72 5.69
C GLU A 96 -4.87 -24.91 5.68
N THR A 97 -4.27 -25.18 4.52
CA THR A 97 -2.83 -25.45 4.40
C THR A 97 -2.06 -24.21 3.95
N PRO A 98 -0.96 -23.81 4.63
CA PRO A 98 -0.20 -22.63 4.31
C PRO A 98 0.32 -22.62 2.87
N GLU A 99 0.85 -23.74 2.37
CA GLU A 99 1.46 -23.83 1.05
C GLU A 99 0.45 -23.54 -0.06
N VAL A 100 -0.75 -24.09 0.05
CA VAL A 100 -1.83 -23.85 -0.92
C VAL A 100 -2.30 -22.40 -0.81
N MET A 101 -2.45 -21.87 0.42
CA MET A 101 -2.82 -20.49 0.65
C MET A 101 -1.81 -19.53 0.02
N ILE A 102 -0.50 -19.76 0.17
CA ILE A 102 0.58 -18.95 -0.44
C ILE A 102 0.41 -18.89 -1.95
N MET A 103 0.23 -20.06 -2.62
CA MET A 103 0.06 -20.11 -4.08
C MET A 103 -1.20 -19.37 -4.54
N VAL A 104 -2.32 -19.61 -3.88
CA VAL A 104 -3.61 -18.99 -4.24
C VAL A 104 -3.56 -17.47 -3.99
N ARG A 105 -2.92 -17.03 -2.91
CA ARG A 105 -2.76 -15.59 -2.62
C ARG A 105 -1.79 -14.90 -3.59
N ALA A 106 -0.78 -15.58 -4.12
CA ALA A 106 0.05 -15.04 -5.21
C ALA A 106 -0.78 -14.78 -6.47
N VAL A 107 -1.66 -15.71 -6.84
CA VAL A 107 -2.59 -15.53 -7.98
C VAL A 107 -3.60 -14.42 -7.70
N HIS A 108 -4.18 -14.37 -6.49
CA HIS A 108 -5.06 -13.29 -6.07
C HIS A 108 -4.37 -11.93 -6.22
N GLY A 109 -3.12 -11.82 -5.74
CA GLY A 109 -2.31 -10.62 -5.87
C GLY A 109 -2.12 -10.22 -7.33
N LEU A 110 -1.77 -11.17 -8.22
CA LEU A 110 -1.61 -10.91 -9.65
C LEU A 110 -2.88 -10.30 -10.27
N VAL A 111 -4.03 -10.90 -9.99
CA VAL A 111 -5.34 -10.44 -10.46
C VAL A 111 -5.67 -9.05 -9.89
N GLY A 112 -5.47 -8.85 -8.58
CA GLY A 112 -5.66 -7.57 -7.90
C GLY A 112 -4.74 -6.48 -8.43
N GLY A 113 -3.47 -6.81 -8.67
CA GLY A 113 -2.48 -5.89 -9.24
C GLY A 113 -2.83 -5.42 -10.65
N LEU A 114 -3.33 -6.33 -11.50
CA LEU A 114 -3.86 -5.97 -12.82
C LEU A 114 -5.03 -4.98 -12.69
N LEU A 115 -5.96 -5.22 -11.78
CA LEU A 115 -7.11 -4.33 -11.53
C LEU A 115 -6.66 -2.95 -11.04
N VAL A 116 -5.68 -2.88 -10.14
CA VAL A 116 -5.08 -1.63 -9.67
C VAL A 116 -4.45 -0.85 -10.82
N GLY A 117 -3.69 -1.53 -11.66
CA GLY A 117 -3.07 -0.90 -12.84
C GLY A 117 -4.10 -0.33 -13.81
N ILE A 118 -5.22 -1.05 -14.04
CA ILE A 118 -6.35 -0.54 -14.81
C ILE A 118 -6.95 0.68 -14.11
N GLY A 119 -7.23 0.60 -12.80
CA GLY A 119 -7.81 1.69 -12.03
C GLY A 119 -6.95 2.96 -12.08
N PHE A 120 -5.63 2.86 -11.89
CA PHE A 120 -4.70 3.99 -11.99
C PHE A 120 -4.70 4.62 -13.38
N ALA A 121 -4.70 3.78 -14.43
CA ALA A 121 -4.74 4.28 -15.79
C ALA A 121 -6.05 5.00 -16.11
N ILE A 122 -7.18 4.54 -15.59
CA ILE A 122 -8.47 5.22 -15.78
C ILE A 122 -8.55 6.51 -14.95
N ILE A 123 -8.08 6.49 -13.72
CA ILE A 123 -8.01 7.71 -12.88
C ILE A 123 -7.18 8.80 -13.57
N SER A 124 -6.06 8.43 -14.19
CA SER A 124 -5.20 9.39 -14.92
C SER A 124 -5.86 10.01 -16.15
N ARG A 125 -6.96 9.42 -16.66
CA ARG A 125 -7.75 9.96 -17.78
C ARG A 125 -8.91 10.85 -17.34
N THR A 126 -9.14 11.03 -16.05
CA THR A 126 -10.16 11.96 -15.53
C THR A 126 -9.70 13.41 -15.68
N SER A 127 -10.62 14.35 -15.68
CA SER A 127 -10.28 15.80 -15.79
C SER A 127 -9.45 16.33 -14.62
N GLU A 128 -9.57 15.71 -13.43
CA GLU A 128 -8.85 16.07 -12.21
C GLU A 128 -8.28 14.80 -11.55
N PRO A 129 -7.18 14.24 -12.09
CA PRO A 129 -6.60 12.99 -11.58
C PRO A 129 -6.22 13.08 -10.11
N ASP A 130 -5.60 14.18 -9.68
CA ASP A 130 -5.14 14.38 -8.30
C ASP A 130 -6.30 14.30 -7.30
N LYS A 131 -7.45 14.91 -7.66
CA LYS A 131 -8.65 14.87 -6.85
C LYS A 131 -9.23 13.44 -6.78
N THR A 132 -9.18 12.72 -7.90
CA THR A 132 -9.66 11.33 -7.96
C THR A 132 -8.73 10.40 -7.15
N PHE A 133 -7.41 10.60 -7.18
CA PHE A 133 -6.47 9.93 -6.29
C PHE A 133 -6.71 10.29 -4.82
N GLY A 134 -7.12 11.52 -4.51
CA GLY A 134 -7.56 11.91 -3.17
C GLY A 134 -8.74 11.07 -2.68
N TYR A 135 -9.76 10.85 -3.50
CA TYR A 135 -10.87 9.92 -3.18
C TYR A 135 -10.40 8.48 -3.02
N LEU A 136 -9.43 8.02 -3.83
CA LEU A 136 -8.84 6.70 -3.68
C LEU A 136 -8.19 6.53 -2.30
N LEU A 137 -7.38 7.46 -1.86
CA LEU A 137 -6.76 7.42 -0.53
C LEU A 137 -7.79 7.46 0.59
N LEU A 138 -8.84 8.28 0.44
CA LEU A 138 -9.93 8.35 1.40
C LEU A 138 -10.65 7.00 1.56
N ILE A 139 -10.95 6.31 0.46
CA ILE A 139 -11.56 4.98 0.49
C ILE A 139 -10.59 3.94 1.08
N GLN A 140 -9.33 3.94 0.65
CA GLN A 140 -8.33 3.00 1.15
C GLN A 140 -8.12 3.11 2.66
N PHE A 141 -7.78 4.29 3.14
CA PHE A 141 -7.52 4.51 4.56
C PHE A 141 -8.81 4.51 5.39
N GLY A 142 -9.90 5.04 4.84
CA GLY A 142 -11.21 5.06 5.52
C GLY A 142 -11.74 3.66 5.78
N LEU A 143 -11.92 2.87 4.72
CA LEU A 143 -12.46 1.50 4.86
C LEU A 143 -11.40 0.51 5.34
N GLY A 144 -10.12 0.72 5.00
CA GLY A 144 -9.01 -0.07 5.55
C GLY A 144 -8.93 0.08 7.08
N GLY A 145 -9.01 1.31 7.58
CA GLY A 145 -9.06 1.59 9.01
C GLY A 145 -10.24 0.90 9.72
N LEU A 146 -11.45 0.97 9.12
CA LEU A 146 -12.62 0.23 9.64
C LEU A 146 -12.37 -1.29 9.63
N GLY A 147 -11.78 -1.83 8.56
CA GLY A 147 -11.44 -3.25 8.49
C GLY A 147 -10.49 -3.68 9.60
N ILE A 148 -9.42 -2.89 9.87
CA ILE A 148 -8.49 -3.18 10.96
C ILE A 148 -9.18 -3.09 12.32
N MET A 149 -10.09 -2.14 12.53
CA MET A 149 -10.82 -1.99 13.80
C MET A 149 -11.76 -3.16 14.07
N CYS A 150 -12.45 -3.66 13.05
CA CYS A 150 -13.53 -4.63 13.23
C CYS A 150 -13.08 -6.08 13.08
N LEU A 151 -12.26 -6.40 12.07
CA LEU A 151 -11.98 -7.79 11.70
C LEU A 151 -11.27 -8.60 12.80
N PRO A 152 -10.25 -8.10 13.52
CA PRO A 152 -9.58 -8.88 14.54
C PRO A 152 -10.50 -9.36 15.66
N GLY A 153 -11.50 -8.54 16.04
CA GLY A 153 -12.51 -8.91 17.05
C GLY A 153 -13.52 -9.94 16.57
N LEU A 154 -13.71 -10.10 15.25
CA LEU A 154 -14.66 -11.07 14.67
C LEU A 154 -14.03 -12.45 14.44
N VAL A 155 -12.72 -12.55 14.32
CA VAL A 155 -12.02 -13.83 14.05
C VAL A 155 -12.27 -14.88 15.12
N PRO A 156 -12.26 -14.59 16.43
CA PRO A 156 -12.53 -15.58 17.46
C PRO A 156 -13.94 -16.20 17.39
N GLU A 157 -14.92 -15.45 16.88
CA GLU A 157 -16.33 -15.89 16.80
C GLU A 157 -16.64 -16.56 15.45
N TYR A 158 -16.13 -16.03 14.35
CA TYR A 158 -16.47 -16.46 12.98
C TYR A 158 -15.32 -17.15 12.24
N GLY A 159 -14.16 -17.33 12.87
CA GLY A 159 -12.98 -17.90 12.24
C GLY A 159 -12.33 -17.00 11.21
N SER A 160 -11.31 -17.52 10.52
CA SER A 160 -10.59 -16.80 9.46
C SER A 160 -11.44 -16.46 8.23
N SER A 161 -12.60 -17.13 8.04
CA SER A 161 -13.52 -16.90 6.92
C SER A 161 -14.01 -15.46 6.86
N VAL A 162 -14.13 -14.75 8.00
CA VAL A 162 -14.55 -13.35 8.05
C VAL A 162 -13.63 -12.42 7.27
N LEU A 163 -12.33 -12.75 7.19
CA LEU A 163 -11.35 -11.98 6.43
C LEU A 163 -11.68 -12.04 4.94
N PHE A 164 -11.88 -13.23 4.43
CA PHE A 164 -12.20 -13.45 3.01
C PHE A 164 -13.58 -12.94 2.64
N ILE A 165 -14.57 -13.12 3.52
CA ILE A 165 -15.92 -12.56 3.34
C ILE A 165 -15.88 -11.03 3.27
N SER A 166 -15.02 -10.37 4.04
CA SER A 166 -14.87 -8.91 3.97
C SER A 166 -14.31 -8.46 2.63
N LEU A 167 -13.30 -9.18 2.08
CA LEU A 167 -12.74 -8.93 0.75
C LEU A 167 -13.79 -9.17 -0.35
N ILE A 168 -14.54 -10.28 -0.27
CA ILE A 168 -15.64 -10.60 -1.19
C ILE A 168 -16.69 -9.48 -1.14
N THR A 169 -17.11 -9.06 0.05
CA THR A 169 -18.13 -8.02 0.22
C THR A 169 -17.69 -6.72 -0.44
N PHE A 170 -16.45 -6.28 -0.22
CA PHE A 170 -15.90 -5.10 -0.85
C PHE A 170 -15.90 -5.23 -2.39
N THR A 171 -15.46 -6.38 -2.89
CA THR A 171 -15.36 -6.66 -4.33
C THR A 171 -16.76 -6.74 -4.99
N VAL A 172 -17.74 -7.34 -4.31
CA VAL A 172 -19.15 -7.41 -4.77
C VAL A 172 -19.76 -6.01 -4.85
N ILE A 173 -19.58 -5.17 -3.81
CA ILE A 173 -20.04 -3.78 -3.84
C ILE A 173 -19.42 -3.05 -5.04
N THR A 174 -18.13 -3.22 -5.28
CA THR A 174 -17.43 -2.64 -6.42
C THR A 174 -17.98 -3.15 -7.76
N LEU A 175 -18.29 -4.44 -7.85
CA LEU A 175 -18.86 -5.06 -9.04
C LEU A 175 -20.22 -4.42 -9.41
N PHE A 176 -21.05 -4.10 -8.41
CA PHE A 176 -22.32 -3.39 -8.62
C PHE A 176 -22.15 -1.92 -9.01
N MET A 177 -21.02 -1.28 -8.66
CA MET A 177 -20.73 0.10 -9.05
C MET A 177 -20.21 0.21 -10.50
N LEU A 178 -19.53 -0.82 -11.00
CA LEU A 178 -18.86 -0.79 -12.30
C LEU A 178 -19.78 -0.48 -13.50
N PRO A 179 -21.03 -0.98 -13.60
CA PRO A 179 -21.92 -0.68 -14.73
C PRO A 179 -22.27 0.81 -14.88
N PHE A 180 -22.20 1.57 -13.80
CA PHE A 180 -22.54 2.99 -13.79
C PHE A 180 -21.39 3.89 -14.24
N LEU A 181 -20.14 3.37 -14.35
CA LEU A 181 -19.02 4.15 -14.84
C LEU A 181 -19.14 4.45 -16.35
N GLY A 182 -18.81 5.68 -16.72
CA GLY A 182 -18.79 6.17 -18.10
C GLY A 182 -17.61 5.65 -18.90
N GLU A 183 -17.37 6.26 -20.05
CA GLU A 183 -16.21 6.00 -20.89
C GLU A 183 -15.07 6.95 -20.52
N TYR A 184 -13.84 6.40 -20.54
CA TYR A 184 -12.60 7.15 -20.31
C TYR A 184 -11.66 6.86 -21.49
N PRO A 185 -11.77 7.65 -22.60
CA PRO A 185 -10.98 7.41 -23.80
C PRO A 185 -9.48 7.54 -23.52
N VAL A 186 -8.68 6.81 -24.27
CA VAL A 186 -7.22 6.94 -24.24
C VAL A 186 -6.87 8.30 -24.83
N PRO A 187 -6.12 9.17 -24.14
CA PRO A 187 -5.65 10.43 -24.73
C PRO A 187 -4.80 10.13 -25.98
N GLU A 188 -4.99 10.89 -27.05
CA GLU A 188 -4.12 10.84 -28.20
C GLU A 188 -2.70 11.25 -27.75
N THR A 189 -1.73 10.37 -27.95
CA THR A 189 -0.34 10.62 -27.58
C THR A 189 0.24 11.71 -28.50
N THR A 190 0.43 12.90 -27.96
CA THR A 190 1.30 13.90 -28.60
C THR A 190 2.73 13.39 -28.52
N HIS A 191 3.34 13.17 -29.69
CA HIS A 191 4.74 12.75 -29.87
C HIS A 191 5.70 13.92 -29.57
N ASP A 192 5.95 14.24 -28.31
CA ASP A 192 6.99 15.20 -27.89
C ASP A 192 8.04 14.57 -26.95
N ALA A 193 8.47 13.34 -27.26
CA ALA A 193 9.37 12.58 -26.37
C ALA A 193 10.86 12.63 -26.75
N ASP A 194 11.27 13.37 -27.77
CA ASP A 194 12.63 13.20 -28.36
C ASP A 194 13.75 14.06 -27.77
N HIS A 195 13.51 14.89 -26.76
CA HIS A 195 14.55 15.77 -26.19
C HIS A 195 14.56 15.77 -24.64
N ALA A 196 14.51 14.61 -24.02
CA ALA A 196 14.70 14.52 -22.55
C ALA A 196 16.22 14.57 -22.23
N PRO A 197 16.67 15.49 -21.33
CA PRO A 197 18.06 15.48 -20.85
C PRO A 197 18.37 14.14 -20.20
N GLY A 198 19.58 13.59 -20.46
CA GLY A 198 19.98 12.24 -20.04
C GLY A 198 19.71 11.95 -18.58
N ILE A 199 19.02 10.84 -18.32
CA ILE A 199 18.63 10.40 -16.97
C ILE A 199 19.90 10.20 -16.14
N LYS A 200 19.96 10.82 -14.96
CA LYS A 200 21.04 10.59 -13.99
C LYS A 200 20.82 9.28 -13.24
N LYS A 201 21.16 8.16 -13.90
CA LYS A 201 20.88 6.78 -13.48
C LYS A 201 21.30 6.48 -12.03
N GLY A 202 22.43 7.06 -11.56
CA GLY A 202 22.90 6.84 -10.20
C GLY A 202 21.94 7.42 -9.12
N TYR A 203 21.50 8.66 -9.28
CA TYR A 203 20.55 9.27 -8.35
C TYR A 203 19.17 8.62 -8.40
N LEU A 204 18.76 8.16 -9.58
CA LEU A 204 17.54 7.40 -9.71
C LEU A 204 17.64 6.06 -8.95
N ALA A 205 18.71 5.29 -9.15
CA ALA A 205 18.91 4.02 -8.43
C ALA A 205 18.91 4.20 -6.92
N LEU A 206 19.54 5.26 -6.39
CA LEU A 206 19.49 5.60 -4.97
C LEU A 206 18.08 5.93 -4.51
N ASN A 207 17.31 6.68 -5.30
CA ASN A 207 15.93 6.98 -4.93
C ASN A 207 15.03 5.75 -4.97
N LEU A 208 15.19 4.85 -5.93
CA LEU A 208 14.47 3.57 -5.99
C LEU A 208 14.80 2.68 -4.78
N LEU A 209 16.09 2.65 -4.39
CA LEU A 209 16.51 1.97 -3.17
C LEU A 209 15.90 2.59 -1.91
N THR A 210 15.82 3.93 -1.84
CA THR A 210 15.12 4.63 -0.76
C THR A 210 13.67 4.19 -0.65
N ILE A 211 12.93 4.19 -1.78
CA ILE A 211 11.53 3.78 -1.83
C ILE A 211 11.40 2.33 -1.35
N PHE A 212 12.24 1.44 -1.84
CA PHE A 212 12.23 0.03 -1.45
C PHE A 212 12.47 -0.14 0.05
N LEU A 213 13.53 0.45 0.61
CA LEU A 213 13.88 0.33 2.03
C LEU A 213 12.80 0.92 2.93
N PHE A 214 12.30 2.12 2.59
CA PHE A 214 11.26 2.79 3.34
C PHE A 214 9.96 1.97 3.38
N GLN A 215 9.54 1.43 2.25
CA GLN A 215 8.33 0.61 2.15
C GLN A 215 8.50 -0.76 2.82
N ALA A 216 9.67 -1.39 2.67
CA ALA A 216 9.93 -2.68 3.30
C ALA A 216 9.94 -2.58 4.82
N ALA A 217 10.60 -1.57 5.38
CA ALA A 217 10.64 -1.33 6.81
C ALA A 217 9.24 -1.05 7.39
N ASN A 218 8.49 -0.13 6.77
CA ASN A 218 7.15 0.22 7.26
C ASN A 218 6.17 -0.96 7.15
N MET A 219 6.13 -1.67 6.03
CA MET A 219 5.21 -2.80 5.85
C MET A 219 5.62 -4.01 6.69
N GLY A 220 6.93 -4.21 6.92
CA GLY A 220 7.43 -5.25 7.81
C GLY A 220 6.94 -5.07 9.24
N LEU A 221 6.96 -3.84 9.77
CA LEU A 221 6.39 -3.53 11.07
C LEU A 221 4.86 -3.60 11.05
N PHE A 222 4.21 -2.91 10.11
CA PHE A 222 2.76 -2.81 10.05
C PHE A 222 2.08 -4.18 10.01
N ALA A 223 2.63 -5.12 9.25
CA ALA A 223 2.12 -6.47 9.09
C ALA A 223 1.97 -7.22 10.43
N TYR A 224 2.91 -7.02 11.36
CA TYR A 224 2.98 -7.76 12.61
C TYR A 224 2.60 -6.92 13.85
N MET A 225 2.05 -5.75 13.66
CA MET A 225 1.78 -4.79 14.74
C MET A 225 0.81 -5.33 15.81
N ILE A 226 -0.21 -6.11 15.40
CA ILE A 226 -1.12 -6.77 16.36
C ILE A 226 -0.38 -7.84 17.16
N GLY A 227 0.50 -8.63 16.50
CA GLY A 227 1.32 -9.63 17.17
C GLY A 227 2.28 -9.02 18.20
N LEU A 228 2.95 -7.92 17.84
CA LEU A 228 3.80 -7.15 18.73
C LEU A 228 3.03 -6.72 19.98
N GLY A 229 1.91 -6.03 19.81
CA GLY A 229 1.14 -5.56 20.97
C GLY A 229 0.60 -6.68 21.86
N LYS A 230 0.29 -7.87 21.29
CA LYS A 230 -0.11 -9.06 22.08
C LYS A 230 1.00 -9.54 23.01
N VAL A 231 2.24 -9.61 22.51
CA VAL A 231 3.39 -10.01 23.35
C VAL A 231 3.62 -9.02 24.47
N GLU A 232 3.37 -7.74 24.22
CA GLU A 232 3.47 -6.65 25.19
C GLU A 232 2.23 -6.53 26.12
N GLY A 233 1.28 -7.46 26.01
CA GLY A 233 0.10 -7.54 26.91
C GLY A 233 -1.04 -6.60 26.54
N LEU A 234 -1.03 -5.97 25.36
CA LEU A 234 -2.12 -5.12 24.90
C LEU A 234 -3.33 -5.95 24.42
N THR A 235 -4.54 -5.44 24.65
CA THR A 235 -5.77 -6.09 24.20
C THR A 235 -5.96 -5.91 22.69
N VAL A 236 -6.59 -6.90 22.03
CA VAL A 236 -6.88 -6.85 20.58
C VAL A 236 -7.75 -5.65 20.25
N ASP A 237 -8.74 -5.32 21.05
CA ASP A 237 -9.63 -4.18 20.86
C ASP A 237 -8.88 -2.85 20.88
N PHE A 238 -7.94 -2.68 21.82
CA PHE A 238 -7.09 -1.49 21.87
C PHE A 238 -6.21 -1.38 20.63
N MET A 239 -5.49 -2.44 20.27
CA MET A 239 -4.59 -2.45 19.13
C MET A 239 -5.32 -2.21 17.81
N SER A 240 -6.45 -2.89 17.60
CA SER A 240 -7.29 -2.75 16.42
C SER A 240 -7.81 -1.31 16.27
N SER A 241 -8.29 -0.72 17.38
CA SER A 241 -8.74 0.67 17.41
C SER A 241 -7.58 1.64 17.13
N ALA A 242 -6.41 1.43 17.75
CA ALA A 242 -5.23 2.27 17.55
C ALA A 242 -4.75 2.26 16.08
N LEU A 243 -4.64 1.08 15.48
CA LEU A 243 -4.20 0.92 14.08
C LEU A 243 -5.25 1.45 13.09
N GLY A 244 -6.53 1.23 13.35
CA GLY A 244 -7.61 1.77 12.54
C GLY A 244 -7.63 3.30 12.56
N MET A 245 -7.52 3.91 13.74
CA MET A 245 -7.38 5.37 13.88
C MET A 245 -6.08 5.87 13.23
N ALA A 246 -4.96 5.16 13.35
CA ALA A 246 -3.71 5.52 12.69
C ALA A 246 -3.88 5.62 11.17
N SER A 247 -4.67 4.73 10.56
CA SER A 247 -4.99 4.77 9.13
C SER A 247 -5.72 6.07 8.76
N TRP A 248 -6.64 6.57 9.60
CA TRP A 248 -7.33 7.83 9.34
C TRP A 248 -6.44 9.04 9.58
N VAL A 249 -5.66 9.02 10.64
CA VAL A 249 -4.71 10.08 11.00
C VAL A 249 -3.59 10.20 9.96
N ALA A 250 -3.24 9.12 9.26
CA ALA A 250 -2.27 9.13 8.15
C ALA A 250 -2.63 10.14 7.06
N LEU A 251 -3.93 10.43 6.82
CA LEU A 251 -4.37 11.45 5.85
C LEU A 251 -3.82 12.85 6.16
N ILE A 252 -3.48 13.15 7.41
CA ILE A 252 -2.84 14.41 7.81
C ILE A 252 -1.50 14.56 7.07
N GLY A 253 -0.73 13.49 6.91
CA GLY A 253 0.53 13.49 6.17
C GLY A 253 0.37 13.99 4.74
N THR A 254 -0.69 13.54 4.06
CA THR A 254 -1.02 14.00 2.70
C THR A 254 -1.35 15.50 2.67
N PHE A 255 -2.15 16.00 3.63
CA PHE A 255 -2.47 17.42 3.72
C PHE A 255 -1.22 18.27 3.96
N ILE A 256 -0.29 17.82 4.81
CA ILE A 256 0.99 18.51 5.05
C ILE A 256 1.76 18.64 3.74
N VAL A 257 1.85 17.59 2.92
CA VAL A 257 2.54 17.65 1.63
C VAL A 257 1.89 18.64 0.67
N ILE A 258 0.56 18.64 0.58
CA ILE A 258 -0.19 19.58 -0.28
C ILE A 258 0.10 21.03 0.12
N TYR A 259 0.16 21.31 1.43
CA TYR A 259 0.39 22.66 1.93
C TYR A 259 1.86 23.09 1.84
N VAL A 260 2.80 22.22 2.18
CA VAL A 260 4.23 22.51 2.22
C VAL A 260 4.84 22.45 0.82
N GLY A 261 4.45 21.46 0.00
CA GLY A 261 4.99 21.22 -1.34
C GLY A 261 6.52 21.15 -1.33
N THR A 262 7.14 21.78 -2.30
CA THR A 262 8.62 21.87 -2.43
C THR A 262 9.21 23.19 -1.91
N LYS A 263 8.43 23.97 -1.15
CA LYS A 263 8.82 25.30 -0.66
C LYS A 263 10.13 25.31 0.14
N TYR A 264 10.41 24.23 0.87
CA TYR A 264 11.63 24.09 1.67
C TYR A 264 12.65 23.12 1.05
N GLY A 265 12.55 22.88 -0.26
CA GLY A 265 13.27 21.83 -0.97
C GLY A 265 12.68 20.44 -0.65
N ARG A 266 13.39 19.38 -1.04
CA ARG A 266 13.02 17.98 -0.79
C ARG A 266 13.85 17.31 0.30
N THR A 267 15.11 17.74 0.48
CA THR A 267 16.05 17.12 1.42
C THR A 267 15.57 17.21 2.86
N LYS A 268 15.23 18.40 3.33
CA LYS A 268 14.79 18.62 4.72
C LYS A 268 13.49 17.87 5.05
N PRO A 269 12.41 18.03 4.25
CA PRO A 269 11.17 17.30 4.48
C PRO A 269 11.35 15.77 4.53
N LEU A 270 12.12 15.20 3.60
CA LEU A 270 12.36 13.77 3.54
C LEU A 270 13.14 13.26 4.74
N LEU A 271 14.25 13.93 5.11
CA LEU A 271 15.02 13.53 6.27
C LEU A 271 14.20 13.59 7.56
N ILE A 272 13.43 14.68 7.76
CA ILE A 272 12.56 14.82 8.95
C ILE A 272 11.54 13.67 8.96
N GLY A 273 10.84 13.44 7.85
CA GLY A 273 9.82 12.40 7.78
C GLY A 273 10.37 11.00 8.03
N ILE A 274 11.46 10.62 7.35
CA ILE A 274 12.04 9.28 7.47
C ILE A 274 12.67 9.06 8.86
N LEU A 275 13.43 10.04 9.38
CA LEU A 275 14.04 9.92 10.70
C LEU A 275 13.00 9.90 11.81
N LEU A 276 11.92 10.68 11.69
CA LEU A 276 10.81 10.63 12.64
C LEU A 276 10.11 9.26 12.60
N THR A 277 9.94 8.68 11.41
CA THR A 277 9.47 7.30 11.27
C THR A 277 10.40 6.33 11.99
N ALA A 278 11.72 6.46 11.81
CA ALA A 278 12.71 5.58 12.43
C ALA A 278 12.68 5.68 13.97
N VAL A 279 12.59 6.90 14.51
CA VAL A 279 12.46 7.12 15.96
C VAL A 279 11.19 6.48 16.51
N CYS A 280 10.04 6.71 15.86
CA CYS A 280 8.77 6.13 16.29
C CYS A 280 8.73 4.60 16.13
N SER A 281 9.40 4.07 15.09
CA SER A 281 9.56 2.62 14.95
C SER A 281 10.39 2.04 16.10
N TRP A 282 11.48 2.68 16.46
CA TRP A 282 12.31 2.25 17.59
C TRP A 282 11.57 2.36 18.93
N LEU A 283 10.73 3.38 19.13
CA LEU A 283 9.92 3.52 20.34
C LEU A 283 8.94 2.36 20.55
N LEU A 284 8.65 1.56 19.55
CA LEU A 284 7.80 0.37 19.67
C LEU A 284 8.39 -0.71 20.60
N HIS A 285 9.70 -0.64 20.95
CA HIS A 285 10.29 -1.43 22.04
C HIS A 285 9.63 -1.18 23.40
N TYR A 286 8.92 -0.07 23.55
CA TYR A 286 8.22 0.31 24.78
C TYR A 286 6.69 0.19 24.63
N SER A 287 6.24 -0.74 23.78
CA SER A 287 4.80 -0.95 23.46
C SER A 287 3.99 -1.52 24.62
N GLU A 288 4.62 -1.97 25.68
CA GLU A 288 3.97 -2.25 26.98
C GLU A 288 3.14 -1.05 27.48
N ASN A 289 3.63 0.16 27.19
CA ASN A 289 2.86 1.37 27.36
C ASN A 289 1.96 1.62 26.14
N GLY A 290 0.65 1.36 26.28
CA GLY A 290 -0.31 1.54 25.20
C GLY A 290 -0.32 2.94 24.57
N ASN A 291 0.03 4.00 25.32
CA ASN A 291 0.16 5.34 24.73
C ASN A 291 1.36 5.44 23.77
N VAL A 292 2.47 4.77 24.06
CA VAL A 292 3.63 4.71 23.15
C VAL A 292 3.23 3.97 21.89
N TYR A 293 2.57 2.81 22.01
CA TYR A 293 2.06 2.05 20.88
C TYR A 293 1.13 2.91 19.99
N LEU A 294 0.15 3.60 20.59
CA LEU A 294 -0.81 4.44 19.88
C LEU A 294 -0.11 5.60 19.14
N LEU A 295 0.71 6.38 19.87
CA LEU A 295 1.36 7.56 19.31
C LEU A 295 2.41 7.20 18.25
N ALA A 296 3.17 6.14 18.46
CA ALA A 296 4.13 5.65 17.46
C ALA A 296 3.41 5.28 16.15
N ASN A 297 2.32 4.52 16.21
CA ASN A 297 1.55 4.15 15.02
C ASN A 297 0.90 5.37 14.33
N PHE A 298 0.43 6.37 15.09
CA PHE A 298 -0.10 7.61 14.51
C PHE A 298 0.98 8.36 13.73
N VAL A 299 2.16 8.54 14.32
CA VAL A 299 3.26 9.25 13.68
C VAL A 299 3.80 8.48 12.48
N ILE A 300 3.97 7.16 12.59
CA ILE A 300 4.39 6.30 11.47
C ILE A 300 3.39 6.42 10.31
N GLY A 301 2.09 6.39 10.58
CA GLY A 301 1.05 6.58 9.56
C GLY A 301 1.14 7.93 8.86
N ILE A 302 1.25 9.03 9.64
CA ILE A 302 1.40 10.39 9.10
C ILE A 302 2.66 10.50 8.24
N THR A 303 3.80 10.05 8.74
CA THR A 303 5.08 10.18 8.05
C THR A 303 5.15 9.29 6.82
N TRP A 304 4.50 8.13 6.82
CA TRP A 304 4.39 7.27 5.65
C TRP A 304 3.64 7.99 4.50
N ALA A 305 2.49 8.56 4.78
CA ALA A 305 1.71 9.33 3.80
C ALA A 305 2.41 10.64 3.38
N TYR A 306 3.27 11.19 4.25
CA TYR A 306 4.06 12.39 4.00
C TYR A 306 5.30 12.15 3.11
N VAL A 307 6.06 11.06 3.34
CA VAL A 307 7.32 10.78 2.65
C VAL A 307 7.10 10.34 1.20
N LEU A 308 6.09 9.49 0.95
CA LEU A 308 5.88 8.86 -0.36
C LEU A 308 5.73 9.85 -1.53
N PRO A 309 4.94 10.93 -1.44
CA PRO A 309 4.84 11.89 -2.53
C PRO A 309 6.18 12.55 -2.90
N TYR A 310 7.04 12.83 -1.92
CA TYR A 310 8.36 13.41 -2.19
C TYR A 310 9.29 12.47 -2.94
N VAL A 311 9.37 11.18 -2.53
CA VAL A 311 10.24 10.21 -3.22
C VAL A 311 9.73 9.88 -4.62
N PHE A 312 8.40 9.84 -4.83
CA PHE A 312 7.83 9.74 -6.18
C PHE A 312 8.06 11.00 -7.00
N GLY A 313 8.00 12.17 -6.37
CA GLY A 313 8.33 13.45 -7.00
C GLY A 313 9.78 13.50 -7.50
N ILE A 314 10.73 12.90 -6.77
CA ILE A 314 12.13 12.76 -7.24
C ILE A 314 12.19 11.90 -8.51
N CYS A 315 11.45 10.78 -8.58
CA CYS A 315 11.40 9.97 -9.79
C CYS A 315 10.91 10.77 -11.01
N SER A 316 9.85 11.56 -10.83
CA SER A 316 9.26 12.38 -11.90
C SER A 316 10.17 13.52 -12.37
N GLU A 317 10.95 14.11 -11.47
CA GLU A 317 11.92 15.17 -11.84
C GLU A 317 13.17 14.62 -12.55
N LEU A 318 13.57 13.40 -12.20
CA LEU A 318 14.72 12.75 -12.83
C LEU A 318 14.39 12.20 -14.23
N ASP A 319 13.09 12.03 -14.54
CA ASP A 319 12.61 11.58 -15.84
C ASP A 319 11.23 12.15 -16.17
N LYS A 320 11.23 13.13 -17.08
CA LYS A 320 9.99 13.77 -17.54
C LYS A 320 9.15 12.89 -18.48
N ALA A 321 9.71 11.80 -19.01
CA ALA A 321 8.98 10.84 -19.84
C ALA A 321 8.04 9.92 -19.02
N GLY A 322 8.13 9.94 -17.69
CA GLY A 322 7.24 9.22 -16.78
C GLY A 322 7.58 7.74 -16.58
N GLN A 323 8.59 7.19 -17.27
CA GLN A 323 9.01 5.80 -17.10
C GLN A 323 9.57 5.53 -15.69
N MET A 324 10.26 6.51 -15.15
CA MET A 324 10.90 6.39 -13.85
C MET A 324 9.90 6.50 -12.69
N ALA A 325 8.79 7.20 -12.88
CA ALA A 325 7.67 7.17 -11.93
C ALA A 325 7.05 5.76 -11.84
N ALA A 326 6.92 5.07 -12.97
CA ALA A 326 6.46 3.67 -13.00
C ALA A 326 7.44 2.72 -12.30
N MET A 327 8.76 2.91 -12.49
CA MET A 327 9.79 2.16 -11.76
C MET A 327 9.76 2.45 -10.26
N GLY A 328 9.49 3.70 -9.84
CA GLY A 328 9.25 4.05 -8.45
C GLY A 328 8.06 3.29 -7.86
N GLY A 329 6.96 3.22 -8.60
CA GLY A 329 5.79 2.42 -8.23
C GLY A 329 6.10 0.93 -8.08
N PHE A 330 6.90 0.37 -8.98
CA PHE A 330 7.36 -1.02 -8.88
C PHE A 330 8.28 -1.24 -7.66
N ALA A 331 9.27 -0.38 -7.45
CA ALA A 331 10.15 -0.44 -6.29
C ALA A 331 9.36 -0.36 -4.97
N SER A 332 8.34 0.51 -4.91
CA SER A 332 7.43 0.63 -3.78
C SER A 332 6.69 -0.69 -3.51
N LYS A 333 6.10 -1.31 -4.53
CA LYS A 333 5.38 -2.58 -4.37
C LYS A 333 6.31 -3.73 -3.98
N MET A 334 7.53 -3.76 -4.52
CA MET A 334 8.55 -4.72 -4.13
C MET A 334 8.96 -4.55 -2.66
N GLY A 335 9.13 -3.31 -2.19
CA GLY A 335 9.37 -3.03 -0.78
C GLY A 335 8.24 -3.49 0.12
N LEU A 336 6.98 -3.12 -0.23
CA LEU A 336 5.78 -3.58 0.49
C LEU A 336 5.71 -5.11 0.58
N ALA A 337 6.06 -5.82 -0.49
CA ALA A 337 6.05 -7.28 -0.52
C ALA A 337 7.19 -7.91 0.29
N SER A 338 8.37 -7.30 0.27
CA SER A 338 9.54 -7.81 0.98
C SER A 338 9.44 -7.62 2.50
N GLY A 339 8.73 -6.58 2.95
CA GLY A 339 8.58 -6.29 4.38
C GLY A 339 8.03 -7.46 5.19
N PRO A 340 6.80 -7.95 4.93
CA PRO A 340 6.24 -9.09 5.65
C PRO A 340 7.06 -10.38 5.51
N MET A 341 7.72 -10.60 4.36
CA MET A 341 8.58 -11.76 4.16
C MET A 341 9.84 -11.69 5.04
N ILE A 342 10.49 -10.54 5.09
CA ILE A 342 11.64 -10.33 5.97
C ILE A 342 11.20 -10.50 7.43
N GLY A 343 10.08 -9.87 7.81
CA GLY A 343 9.48 -10.05 9.12
C GLY A 343 9.19 -11.50 9.43
N ALA A 344 8.62 -12.28 8.49
CA ALA A 344 8.35 -13.71 8.66
C ALA A 344 9.62 -14.52 8.97
N ILE A 345 10.72 -14.22 8.26
CA ILE A 345 12.00 -14.91 8.44
C ILE A 345 12.66 -14.53 9.78
N LEU A 346 12.59 -13.25 10.14
CA LEU A 346 13.26 -12.72 11.33
C LEU A 346 12.52 -13.04 12.63
N LEU A 347 11.18 -13.10 12.58
CA LEU A 347 10.34 -13.21 13.76
C LEU A 347 10.54 -14.56 14.47
N GLY A 348 10.79 -15.64 13.74
CA GLY A 348 10.90 -16.98 14.32
C GLY A 348 9.77 -17.25 15.31
N ASP A 349 10.14 -17.58 16.54
CA ASP A 349 9.22 -17.87 17.65
C ASP A 349 8.73 -16.62 18.41
N ALA A 350 8.70 -15.45 17.76
CA ALA A 350 8.18 -14.16 18.26
C ALA A 350 9.24 -13.14 18.71
N ASN A 351 10.35 -13.03 17.99
CA ASN A 351 11.36 -12.00 18.24
C ASN A 351 10.98 -10.66 17.59
N TYR A 352 10.02 -9.95 18.18
CA TYR A 352 9.54 -8.65 17.67
C TYR A 352 10.59 -7.56 17.80
N ASP A 353 11.48 -7.61 18.80
CA ASP A 353 12.58 -6.65 18.96
C ASP A 353 13.48 -6.62 17.72
N LEU A 354 13.80 -7.80 17.19
CA LEU A 354 14.63 -7.91 15.99
C LEU A 354 13.95 -7.26 14.76
N ILE A 355 12.63 -7.40 14.63
CA ILE A 355 11.89 -6.73 13.54
C ILE A 355 11.93 -5.21 13.71
N ILE A 356 11.73 -4.70 14.92
CA ILE A 356 11.81 -3.27 15.23
C ILE A 356 13.20 -2.73 14.87
N ASP A 357 14.26 -3.43 15.30
CA ASP A 357 15.63 -3.01 15.04
C ASP A 357 15.97 -2.99 13.55
N ILE A 358 15.64 -4.07 12.82
CA ILE A 358 15.91 -4.18 11.38
C ILE A 358 15.12 -3.14 10.60
N ALA A 359 13.86 -2.90 10.97
CA ALA A 359 13.04 -1.85 10.33
C ALA A 359 13.63 -0.45 10.61
N THR A 360 14.06 -0.19 11.85
CA THR A 360 14.70 1.07 12.24
C THR A 360 16.00 1.30 11.47
N ILE A 361 16.85 0.28 11.36
CA ILE A 361 18.10 0.33 10.57
C ILE A 361 17.77 0.57 9.08
N GLY A 362 16.77 -0.12 8.54
CA GLY A 362 16.30 0.08 7.17
C GLY A 362 15.83 1.51 6.90
N LEU A 363 15.11 2.11 7.84
CA LEU A 363 14.66 3.51 7.76
C LEU A 363 15.84 4.49 7.85
N ILE A 364 16.79 4.27 8.74
CA ILE A 364 18.02 5.09 8.82
C ILE A 364 18.80 4.96 7.50
N GLY A 365 18.96 3.74 6.98
CA GLY A 365 19.57 3.49 5.68
C GLY A 365 18.86 4.24 4.55
N SER A 366 17.52 4.21 4.55
CA SER A 366 16.70 4.98 3.61
C SER A 366 16.95 6.49 3.70
N ALA A 367 17.08 7.05 4.93
CA ALA A 367 17.38 8.47 5.14
C ALA A 367 18.78 8.84 4.60
N VAL A 368 19.77 7.99 4.81
CA VAL A 368 21.15 8.20 4.28
C VAL A 368 21.13 8.18 2.76
N VAL A 369 20.45 7.21 2.15
CA VAL A 369 20.41 7.03 0.69
C VAL A 369 19.66 8.16 0.01
N VAL A 370 18.52 8.62 0.56
CA VAL A 370 17.69 9.68 -0.05
C VAL A 370 18.38 11.04 -0.03
N PHE A 371 19.31 11.25 0.90
CA PHE A 371 20.04 12.52 1.02
C PHE A 371 20.67 12.95 -0.32
N PHE A 372 21.28 12.00 -1.04
CA PHE A 372 22.03 12.31 -2.26
C PHE A 372 21.11 12.77 -3.41
N PRO A 373 20.06 12.04 -3.83
CA PRO A 373 19.17 12.48 -4.90
C PRO A 373 18.35 13.72 -4.53
N ALA A 374 17.91 13.84 -3.28
CA ALA A 374 17.14 14.99 -2.82
C ALA A 374 17.99 16.28 -2.86
N ARG A 375 19.21 16.23 -2.30
CA ARG A 375 20.14 17.37 -2.30
C ARG A 375 20.56 17.77 -3.72
N PHE A 376 20.77 16.80 -4.60
CA PHE A 376 21.10 17.08 -5.99
C PHE A 376 19.97 17.91 -6.68
N LEU A 377 18.71 17.60 -6.43
CA LEU A 377 17.59 18.36 -6.99
C LEU A 377 17.46 19.73 -6.33
N ASP A 378 17.65 19.83 -5.02
CA ASP A 378 17.56 21.11 -4.30
C ASP A 378 18.64 22.11 -4.77
N THR A 379 19.87 21.62 -5.07
CA THR A 379 20.97 22.48 -5.58
C THR A 379 20.78 22.92 -7.04
N LYS A 380 19.87 22.29 -7.80
CA LYS A 380 19.53 22.72 -9.17
C LYS A 380 18.43 23.78 -9.21
N LEU A 381 17.64 23.88 -8.14
CA LEU A 381 16.51 24.80 -8.02
C LEU A 381 16.90 26.12 -7.29
N SER A 382 18.07 26.14 -6.64
CA SER A 382 18.73 27.32 -6.06
C SER A 382 19.67 27.98 -7.07
#